data_8eabe1a7733ed005129c652bbd72444a
#
_entry.id   8eabe1a7733ed005129c652bbd72444a
#
_cell.length_a   1.000
_cell.length_b   1.000
_cell.length_c   1.000
_cell.angle_alpha   90.00
_cell.angle_beta   90.00
_cell.angle_gamma   90.00
#
_symmetry.space_group_name_H-M   'P 1'
#
loop_
_entity.id
_entity.type
_entity.pdbx_description
1 polymer ?
#
loop_
_entity_poly.entity_id
_entity_poly.type
_entity_poly.pdbx_seq_one_letter_code
_entity_poly.pdbx_strand_id
1 'polypeptide(L)'
;MAKEYEFIKKQDKKVYETILGEEKREAEGLELIPSENYVSRAVREANGSIFTNKYSEGYPGKRYYGGQDFTDVVERIAIERVCKLFKAKFANVQTHSGAPANIAVYTALLSPGDTVLGMDLSHGGHLTHGHPATSSAKIYH
;
A
#
# COMPACT_ATOMS: atom_id res chain seq x y z
N MET A 1 -9.16 22.84 10.89
CA MET A 1 -7.70 22.56 10.96
C MET A 1 -7.16 22.45 12.39
N ALA A 2 -7.58 23.19 13.38
CA ALA A 2 -6.94 23.23 14.72
C ALA A 2 -7.08 21.96 15.61
N LYS A 3 -7.82 20.93 15.24
CA LYS A 3 -8.01 19.70 16.06
C LYS A 3 -7.35 18.45 15.47
N GLU A 4 -6.84 18.47 14.25
CA GLU A 4 -6.46 17.25 13.53
C GLU A 4 -5.20 16.58 14.12
N TYR A 5 -4.24 17.32 14.62
CA TYR A 5 -2.96 16.80 15.12
C TYR A 5 -2.64 17.17 16.57
N GLU A 6 -3.64 17.42 17.38
CA GLU A 6 -3.47 17.88 18.77
C GLU A 6 -2.61 16.96 19.64
N PHE A 7 -2.76 15.63 19.46
CA PHE A 7 -1.98 14.66 20.21
C PHE A 7 -0.51 14.63 19.73
N ILE A 8 -0.28 14.68 18.42
CA ILE A 8 1.06 14.75 17.84
C ILE A 8 1.76 16.03 18.31
N LYS A 9 1.07 17.17 18.26
CA LYS A 9 1.59 18.44 18.74
C LYS A 9 2.07 18.43 20.18
N LYS A 10 1.33 17.73 21.04
CA LYS A 10 1.68 17.57 22.47
C LYS A 10 2.84 16.62 22.69
N GLN A 11 2.90 15.56 21.88
CA GLN A 11 3.87 14.48 22.05
C GLN A 11 5.20 14.77 21.37
N ASP A 12 5.16 15.29 20.14
CA ASP A 12 6.34 15.58 19.34
C ASP A 12 6.10 16.81 18.44
N LYS A 13 6.63 17.93 18.90
CA LYS A 13 6.51 19.19 18.18
C LYS A 13 7.21 19.19 16.82
N LYS A 14 8.34 18.47 16.69
CA LYS A 14 9.08 18.42 15.42
C LYS A 14 8.30 17.67 14.36
N VAL A 15 7.73 16.51 14.71
CA VAL A 15 6.86 15.75 13.80
C VAL A 15 5.64 16.58 13.41
N TYR A 16 5.00 17.24 14.37
CA TYR A 16 3.87 18.12 14.09
C TYR A 16 4.21 19.23 13.10
N GLU A 17 5.32 19.96 13.32
CA GLU A 17 5.77 21.04 12.41
C GLU A 17 6.13 20.50 11.02
N THR A 18 6.70 19.30 10.93
CA THR A 18 7.00 18.63 9.66
C THR A 18 5.74 18.30 8.88
N ILE A 19 4.70 17.78 9.54
CA ILE A 19 3.39 17.51 8.91
C ILE A 19 2.78 18.78 8.35
N LEU A 20 2.77 19.87 9.13
CA LEU A 20 2.24 21.15 8.65
C LEU A 20 3.06 21.73 7.50
N GLY A 21 4.37 21.52 7.51
CA GLY A 21 5.25 21.91 6.41
C GLY A 21 4.91 21.17 5.12
N GLU A 22 4.64 19.87 5.20
CA GLU A 22 4.24 19.06 4.04
C GLU A 22 2.83 19.44 3.53
N GLU A 23 1.86 19.63 4.42
CA GLU A 23 0.54 20.14 4.03
C GLU A 23 0.62 21.46 3.27
N LYS A 24 1.51 22.38 3.72
CA LYS A 24 1.76 23.64 3.04
C LYS A 24 2.42 23.42 1.68
N ARG A 25 3.44 22.56 1.60
CA ARG A 25 4.12 22.22 0.34
C ARG A 25 3.14 21.69 -0.70
N GLU A 26 2.30 20.74 -0.31
CA GLU A 26 1.27 20.17 -1.20
C GLU A 26 0.23 21.21 -1.64
N ALA A 27 -0.18 22.11 -0.73
CA ALA A 27 -1.16 23.13 -1.03
C ALA A 27 -0.64 24.26 -1.94
N GLU A 28 0.65 24.58 -1.86
CA GLU A 28 1.30 25.66 -2.60
C GLU A 28 2.08 25.16 -3.83
N GLY A 29 2.35 23.85 -3.91
CA GLY A 29 3.10 23.23 -4.98
C GLY A 29 2.21 22.68 -6.09
N LEU A 30 2.84 22.39 -7.23
CA LEU A 30 2.26 21.64 -8.32
C LEU A 30 2.94 20.28 -8.37
N GLU A 31 2.21 19.21 -7.99
CA GLU A 31 2.74 17.85 -8.04
C GLU A 31 2.70 17.30 -9.46
N LEU A 32 3.86 16.96 -10.00
CA LEU A 32 4.02 16.46 -11.37
C LEU A 32 4.40 14.98 -11.46
N ILE A 33 4.44 14.27 -10.33
CA ILE A 33 4.65 12.82 -10.32
C ILE A 33 3.30 12.14 -10.55
N PRO A 34 3.06 11.53 -11.74
CA PRO A 34 1.72 11.07 -12.13
C PRO A 34 1.19 9.89 -11.31
N SER A 35 2.06 9.22 -10.57
CA SER A 35 1.69 8.12 -9.65
C SER A 35 1.31 8.58 -8.25
N GLU A 36 1.49 9.84 -7.91
CA GLU A 36 1.04 10.41 -6.63
C GLU A 36 -0.44 10.79 -6.67
N ASN A 37 -1.10 10.72 -5.53
CA ASN A 37 -2.51 11.04 -5.40
C ASN A 37 -2.82 11.69 -4.05
N TYR A 38 -3.58 12.76 -4.07
CA TYR A 38 -4.11 13.40 -2.86
C TYR A 38 -5.24 12.58 -2.27
N VAL A 39 -4.95 11.84 -1.21
CA VAL A 39 -5.93 10.97 -0.56
C VAL A 39 -6.96 11.78 0.24
N SER A 40 -8.18 11.28 0.31
CA SER A 40 -9.22 11.89 1.12
C SER A 40 -8.88 11.82 2.61
N ARG A 41 -9.47 12.74 3.39
CA ARG A 41 -9.35 12.71 4.85
C ARG A 41 -9.83 11.37 5.44
N ALA A 42 -10.88 10.78 4.90
CA ALA A 42 -11.39 9.49 5.34
C ALA A 42 -10.35 8.36 5.18
N VAL A 43 -9.55 8.37 4.10
CA VAL A 43 -8.46 7.41 3.92
C VAL A 43 -7.37 7.61 4.97
N ARG A 44 -6.99 8.86 5.26
CA ARG A 44 -6.00 9.17 6.32
C ARG A 44 -6.49 8.74 7.70
N GLU A 45 -7.75 9.00 8.03
CA GLU A 45 -8.37 8.58 9.29
C GLU A 45 -8.43 7.06 9.42
N ALA A 46 -8.75 6.34 8.33
CA ALA A 46 -8.76 4.89 8.32
C ALA A 46 -7.36 4.30 8.55
N ASN A 47 -6.34 4.83 7.87
CA ASN A 47 -4.95 4.39 8.03
C ASN A 47 -4.40 4.62 9.45
N GLY A 48 -4.75 5.74 10.07
CA GLY A 48 -4.36 6.07 11.45
C GLY A 48 -5.31 5.55 12.54
N SER A 49 -6.21 4.64 12.19
CA SER A 49 -7.21 4.13 13.13
C SER A 49 -6.64 3.09 14.11
N ILE A 50 -7.48 2.64 15.04
CA ILE A 50 -7.13 1.63 16.06
C ILE A 50 -6.67 0.29 15.45
N PHE A 51 -6.94 0.04 14.18
CA PHE A 51 -6.46 -1.15 13.48
C PHE A 51 -4.93 -1.23 13.40
N THR A 52 -4.21 -0.12 13.55
CA THR A 52 -2.74 -0.11 13.64
C THR A 52 -2.20 -0.92 14.83
N ASN A 53 -3.01 -1.18 15.86
CA ASN A 53 -2.63 -1.97 17.02
C ASN A 53 -2.78 -3.48 16.78
N LYS A 54 -3.44 -3.90 15.69
CA LYS A 54 -3.84 -5.30 15.52
C LYS A 54 -2.88 -6.08 14.63
N TYR A 55 -2.35 -7.11 15.21
CA TYR A 55 -1.58 -8.14 14.50
C TYR A 55 -2.54 -9.15 13.85
N SER A 56 -2.44 -9.39 12.46
CA SER A 56 -3.48 -10.10 11.69
C SER A 56 -2.92 -11.02 10.64
N GLU A 57 -2.12 -12.02 11.03
CA GLU A 57 -1.68 -13.07 10.12
C GLU A 57 -2.82 -14.02 9.73
N GLY A 58 -2.73 -14.58 8.53
CA GLY A 58 -3.74 -15.45 7.95
C GLY A 58 -4.77 -14.66 7.13
N TYR A 59 -5.91 -15.26 6.86
CA TYR A 59 -6.98 -14.68 6.03
C TYR A 59 -8.30 -14.63 6.80
N PRO A 60 -9.29 -13.84 6.37
CA PRO A 60 -10.60 -13.77 7.00
C PRO A 60 -11.21 -15.16 7.23
N GLY A 61 -11.50 -15.48 8.49
CA GLY A 61 -12.01 -16.79 8.90
C GLY A 61 -10.94 -17.88 9.06
N LYS A 62 -9.67 -17.60 8.75
CA LYS A 62 -8.52 -18.51 8.89
C LYS A 62 -7.32 -17.78 9.47
N ARG A 63 -7.48 -17.18 10.64
CA ARG A 63 -6.45 -16.44 11.36
C ARG A 63 -5.67 -17.33 12.31
N TYR A 64 -4.43 -16.96 12.58
CA TYR A 64 -3.59 -17.63 13.56
C TYR A 64 -3.82 -17.11 14.99
N TYR A 65 -4.42 -15.93 15.15
CA TYR A 65 -4.64 -15.25 16.42
C TYR A 65 -6.11 -14.86 16.62
N GLY A 66 -6.52 -14.74 17.88
CA GLY A 66 -7.85 -14.25 18.25
C GLY A 66 -8.03 -12.74 18.07
N GLY A 67 -9.25 -12.26 18.29
CA GLY A 67 -9.62 -10.84 18.21
C GLY A 67 -9.66 -10.29 16.78
N GLN A 68 -10.03 -11.11 15.82
CA GLN A 68 -10.03 -10.77 14.41
C GLN A 68 -11.41 -10.38 13.85
N ASP A 69 -12.42 -10.32 14.70
CA ASP A 69 -13.81 -10.14 14.29
C ASP A 69 -13.99 -8.94 13.35
N PHE A 70 -13.47 -7.79 13.75
CA PHE A 70 -13.57 -6.55 12.94
C PHE A 70 -12.50 -6.45 11.86
N THR A 71 -11.32 -7.02 12.06
CA THR A 71 -10.28 -7.09 11.03
C THR A 71 -10.76 -7.91 9.85
N ASP A 72 -11.41 -9.05 10.10
CA ASP A 72 -12.00 -9.88 9.07
C ASP A 72 -13.08 -9.14 8.27
N VAL A 73 -13.90 -8.33 8.95
CA VAL A 73 -14.94 -7.52 8.29
C VAL A 73 -14.29 -6.48 7.38
N VAL A 74 -13.32 -5.72 7.87
CA VAL A 74 -12.66 -4.68 7.07
C VAL A 74 -11.94 -5.27 5.84
N GLU A 75 -11.28 -6.41 6.01
CA GLU A 75 -10.58 -7.07 4.90
C GLU A 75 -11.58 -7.60 3.86
N ARG A 76 -12.70 -8.23 4.27
CA ARG A 76 -13.75 -8.68 3.33
C ARG A 76 -14.35 -7.50 2.57
N ILE A 77 -14.63 -6.37 3.24
CA ILE A 77 -15.11 -5.15 2.57
C ILE A 77 -14.11 -4.67 1.51
N ALA A 78 -12.82 -4.67 1.83
CA ALA A 78 -11.78 -4.26 0.89
C ALA A 78 -11.72 -5.20 -0.33
N ILE A 79 -11.73 -6.52 -0.10
CA ILE A 79 -11.75 -7.54 -1.17
C ILE A 79 -12.98 -7.35 -2.08
N GLU A 80 -14.17 -7.24 -1.50
CA GLU A 80 -15.42 -7.05 -2.25
C GLU A 80 -15.36 -5.80 -3.14
N ARG A 81 -14.92 -4.67 -2.56
CA ARG A 81 -14.83 -3.40 -3.29
C ARG A 81 -13.81 -3.43 -4.41
N VAL A 82 -12.65 -4.02 -4.19
CA VAL A 82 -11.62 -4.20 -5.22
C VAL A 82 -12.12 -5.12 -6.34
N CYS A 83 -12.72 -6.26 -5.99
CA CYS A 83 -13.30 -7.16 -6.98
C CYS A 83 -14.37 -6.46 -7.84
N LYS A 84 -15.23 -5.66 -7.21
CA LYS A 84 -16.26 -4.87 -7.94
C LYS A 84 -15.64 -3.82 -8.84
N LEU A 85 -14.64 -3.08 -8.34
CA LEU A 85 -13.97 -1.99 -9.07
C LEU A 85 -13.29 -2.51 -10.33
N PHE A 86 -12.52 -3.60 -10.20
CA PHE A 86 -11.75 -4.18 -11.30
C PHE A 86 -12.50 -5.30 -12.07
N LYS A 87 -13.75 -5.59 -11.72
CA LYS A 87 -14.53 -6.71 -12.28
C LYS A 87 -13.78 -8.04 -12.18
N ALA A 88 -13.00 -8.21 -11.11
CA ALA A 88 -12.22 -9.41 -10.83
C ALA A 88 -13.04 -10.42 -10.01
N LYS A 89 -12.73 -11.71 -10.19
CA LYS A 89 -13.35 -12.78 -9.40
C LYS A 89 -12.72 -12.92 -8.00
N PHE A 90 -11.43 -12.59 -7.89
CA PHE A 90 -10.64 -12.71 -6.67
C PHE A 90 -9.75 -11.50 -6.50
N ALA A 91 -9.44 -11.16 -5.26
CA ALA A 91 -8.47 -10.13 -4.92
C ALA A 91 -7.75 -10.50 -3.62
N ASN A 92 -6.49 -10.12 -3.52
CA ASN A 92 -5.73 -10.09 -2.28
C ASN A 92 -5.40 -8.62 -1.94
N VAL A 93 -5.76 -8.20 -0.74
CA VAL A 93 -5.58 -6.81 -0.28
C VAL A 93 -4.54 -6.70 0.83
N GLN A 94 -3.78 -7.76 1.11
CA GLN A 94 -2.82 -7.81 2.22
C GLN A 94 -1.43 -7.30 1.85
N THR A 95 -1.12 -7.15 0.57
CA THR A 95 0.21 -6.68 0.15
C THR A 95 0.45 -5.26 0.63
N HIS A 96 1.65 -5.04 1.18
CA HIS A 96 2.05 -3.75 1.75
C HIS A 96 2.06 -2.62 0.71
N SER A 97 2.52 -2.92 -0.51
CA SER A 97 2.63 -1.93 -1.60
C SER A 97 2.74 -2.63 -2.96
N GLY A 98 2.86 -1.87 -4.05
CA GLY A 98 2.93 -2.40 -5.41
C GLY A 98 4.12 -3.33 -5.66
N ALA A 99 5.31 -3.00 -5.17
CA ALA A 99 6.49 -3.85 -5.33
C ALA A 99 6.33 -5.23 -4.66
N PRO A 100 5.92 -5.34 -3.39
CA PRO A 100 5.58 -6.63 -2.79
C PRO A 100 4.45 -7.38 -3.51
N ALA A 101 3.47 -6.67 -4.07
CA ALA A 101 2.40 -7.29 -4.86
C ALA A 101 2.95 -7.97 -6.12
N ASN A 102 3.82 -7.29 -6.87
CA ASN A 102 4.46 -7.87 -8.05
C ASN A 102 5.37 -9.05 -7.69
N ILE A 103 6.14 -8.95 -6.61
CA ILE A 103 6.97 -10.08 -6.12
C ILE A 103 6.10 -11.28 -5.75
N ALA A 104 4.97 -11.06 -5.09
CA ALA A 104 4.04 -12.11 -4.73
C ALA A 104 3.49 -12.84 -5.98
N VAL A 105 3.14 -12.09 -7.03
CA VAL A 105 2.69 -12.65 -8.31
C VAL A 105 3.80 -13.49 -8.96
N TYR A 106 5.01 -12.98 -9.05
CA TYR A 106 6.14 -13.73 -9.61
C TYR A 106 6.41 -15.01 -8.82
N THR A 107 6.49 -14.90 -7.50
CA THR A 107 6.72 -16.06 -6.63
C THR A 107 5.63 -17.14 -6.75
N ALA A 108 4.39 -16.73 -6.99
CA ALA A 108 3.27 -17.67 -7.14
C ALA A 108 3.25 -18.38 -8.51
N LEU A 109 3.78 -17.74 -9.55
CA LEU A 109 3.64 -18.21 -10.92
C LEU A 109 4.94 -18.74 -11.55
N LEU A 110 6.10 -18.37 -11.00
CA LEU A 110 7.40 -18.60 -11.61
C LEU A 110 8.37 -19.28 -10.65
N SER A 111 9.34 -19.94 -11.21
CA SER A 111 10.52 -20.44 -10.52
C SER A 111 11.72 -19.51 -10.77
N PRO A 112 12.71 -19.45 -9.85
CA PRO A 112 13.96 -18.74 -10.11
C PRO A 112 14.61 -19.18 -11.43
N GLY A 113 14.99 -18.19 -12.27
CA GLY A 113 15.56 -18.44 -13.59
C GLY A 113 14.54 -18.46 -14.73
N ASP A 114 13.25 -18.42 -14.44
CA ASP A 114 12.24 -18.29 -15.50
C ASP A 114 12.33 -16.91 -16.21
N THR A 115 11.88 -16.87 -17.45
CA THR A 115 11.94 -15.67 -18.28
C THR A 115 10.68 -14.83 -18.11
N VAL A 116 10.86 -13.52 -17.88
CA VAL A 116 9.79 -12.53 -17.78
C VAL A 116 9.96 -11.47 -18.86
N LEU A 117 8.94 -11.25 -19.66
CA LEU A 117 8.89 -10.11 -20.58
C LEU A 117 8.29 -8.90 -19.88
N GLY A 118 9.12 -7.90 -19.59
CA GLY A 118 8.72 -6.63 -19.00
C GLY A 118 8.95 -5.45 -19.95
N MET A 119 8.19 -4.36 -19.74
CA MET A 119 8.43 -3.10 -20.43
C MET A 119 9.65 -2.41 -19.81
N ASP A 120 10.52 -1.86 -20.63
CA ASP A 120 11.65 -1.05 -20.15
C ASP A 120 11.18 0.19 -19.39
N LEU A 121 11.93 0.58 -18.36
CA LEU A 121 11.60 1.72 -17.50
C LEU A 121 11.46 3.03 -18.30
N SER A 122 12.33 3.24 -19.30
CA SER A 122 12.32 4.42 -20.17
C SER A 122 11.08 4.49 -21.08
N HIS A 123 10.39 3.38 -21.25
CA HIS A 123 9.17 3.26 -22.05
C HIS A 123 7.88 3.18 -21.19
N GLY A 124 7.99 3.44 -19.89
CA GLY A 124 6.85 3.42 -18.98
C GLY A 124 6.72 2.14 -18.15
N GLY A 125 7.72 1.26 -18.17
CA GLY A 125 7.78 0.08 -17.32
C GLY A 125 7.97 0.44 -15.84
N HIS A 126 7.67 -0.50 -14.95
CA HIS A 126 7.91 -0.34 -13.53
C HIS A 126 9.27 -0.97 -13.14
N LEU A 127 9.92 -0.43 -12.13
CA LEU A 127 11.20 -0.96 -11.61
C LEU A 127 11.13 -2.46 -11.32
N THR A 128 10.05 -2.95 -10.76
CA THR A 128 9.86 -4.37 -10.41
C THR A 128 9.59 -5.28 -11.60
N HIS A 129 9.55 -4.76 -12.82
CA HIS A 129 9.39 -5.53 -14.07
C HIS A 129 10.72 -5.89 -14.74
N GLY A 130 11.75 -6.21 -13.96
CA GLY A 130 13.04 -6.68 -14.47
C GLY A 130 14.12 -5.61 -14.55
N HIS A 131 13.94 -4.43 -13.95
CA HIS A 131 15.01 -3.44 -13.88
C HIS A 131 16.21 -3.97 -13.07
N PRO A 132 17.46 -3.83 -13.55
CA PRO A 132 18.67 -4.41 -12.93
C PRO A 132 18.88 -4.07 -11.45
N ALA A 133 18.37 -2.94 -10.98
CA ALA A 133 18.48 -2.54 -9.59
C ALA A 133 17.52 -3.30 -8.63
N THR A 134 16.62 -4.12 -9.15
CA THR A 134 15.58 -4.79 -8.36
C THR A 134 15.79 -6.29 -8.21
N SER A 135 15.12 -6.89 -7.24
CA SER A 135 15.16 -8.34 -7.02
C SER A 135 14.63 -9.14 -8.19
N SER A 136 13.67 -8.61 -8.95
CA SER A 136 13.10 -9.31 -10.10
C SER A 136 14.17 -9.68 -11.12
N ALA A 137 15.06 -8.74 -11.50
CA ALA A 137 16.15 -9.00 -12.44
C ALA A 137 17.28 -9.90 -11.87
N LYS A 138 17.32 -10.10 -10.55
CA LYS A 138 18.30 -11.00 -9.91
C LYS A 138 17.79 -12.44 -9.82
N ILE A 139 16.50 -12.63 -9.89
CA ILE A 139 15.84 -13.92 -9.68
C ILE A 139 15.37 -14.49 -11.03
N TYR A 140 14.89 -13.66 -11.92
CA TYR A 140 14.31 -14.01 -13.22
C TYR A 140 15.12 -13.43 -14.38
N HIS A 141 14.96 -14.02 -15.56
CA HIS A 141 15.60 -13.60 -16.80
C HIS A 141 14.63 -12.82 -17.69
#